data_1bcb12a2f728ffedba1ea77d456a237e
#
_entry.id   1bcb12a2f728ffedba1ea77d456a237e
#
_cell.length_a   1.000
_cell.length_b   1.000
_cell.length_c   1.000
_cell.angle_alpha   90.00
_cell.angle_beta   90.00
_cell.angle_gamma   90.00
#
_symmetry.space_group_name_H-M   'P 1'
#
loop_
_entity.id
_entity.type
_entity.pdbx_description
1 polymer ?
#
loop_
_entity_poly.entity_id
_entity_poly.type
_entity_poly.pdbx_seq_one_letter_code
_entity_poly.pdbx_strand_id
1 'polypeptide(L)'
;MINKFYKTIHNKYSKFFRFIFFLRYLFGLFIVAAILFLLIPNFFNYDKRSEVFNRHLEKNYDFKISKYESIKYQLFPLPNFEFINLSINLDSSPEELKVKTLKIYPKLLSIYSNENFQSNKIILKNSKVTLKPSDFKLFIKKLLGQKNKIYFNDLNINIYDKINLLVSLENIKFTNFGFKKNIIEGNIFGKEFKTKINKSLNNIRFKLLKPKININVNLDQNINKNTINGAFKLKILNTNLKFDFIYDEKSLKIYNSFFRSKNLSFKNNSLITFKPFLDSISDFKVDDINVEIFNKLKLERLFAYKNILKKINSKNQINFNSKKFTRSFIDEVDLKFDLAYGRLNYSKIFSFFDSTFKC
;
A
#
# COMPACT_ATOMS: atom_id res chain seq x y z
N MET A 1 51.66 53.87 -1.73
CA MET A 1 51.83 52.69 -2.62
C MET A 1 50.46 52.12 -3.03
N ILE A 2 49.53 51.88 -2.19
CA ILE A 2 48.19 51.31 -2.45
C ILE A 2 47.35 52.10 -3.48
N ASN A 3 47.33 53.45 -3.41
CA ASN A 3 46.58 54.29 -4.35
C ASN A 3 47.15 54.24 -5.78
N LYS A 4 48.43 54.05 -5.99
CA LYS A 4 49.02 53.88 -7.34
C LYS A 4 48.64 52.53 -7.92
N PHE A 5 48.65 51.50 -7.13
CA PHE A 5 48.23 50.13 -7.54
C PHE A 5 46.76 50.08 -7.93
N TYR A 6 45.90 50.73 -7.13
CA TYR A 6 44.46 50.83 -7.42
C TYR A 6 44.17 51.59 -8.71
N LYS A 7 44.86 52.73 -8.96
CA LYS A 7 44.71 53.46 -10.22
C LYS A 7 45.18 52.66 -11.46
N THR A 8 46.26 51.93 -11.32
CA THR A 8 46.81 51.09 -12.42
C THR A 8 45.86 49.94 -12.76
N ILE A 9 45.32 49.27 -11.75
CA ILE A 9 44.32 48.22 -11.95
C ILE A 9 43.02 48.75 -12.51
N HIS A 10 42.55 49.88 -12.01
CA HIS A 10 41.30 50.52 -12.47
C HIS A 10 41.43 50.98 -13.94
N ASN A 11 42.55 51.59 -14.31
CA ASN A 11 42.75 52.03 -15.70
C ASN A 11 42.93 50.84 -16.66
N LYS A 12 43.63 49.78 -16.25
CA LYS A 12 43.87 48.59 -17.08
C LYS A 12 42.58 47.78 -17.30
N TYR A 13 41.71 47.73 -16.34
CA TYR A 13 40.46 46.95 -16.35
C TYR A 13 39.20 47.84 -16.39
N SER A 14 39.29 49.10 -16.76
CA SER A 14 38.16 50.05 -16.75
C SER A 14 37.00 49.57 -17.67
N LYS A 15 37.31 48.99 -18.83
CA LYS A 15 36.28 48.38 -19.70
C LYS A 15 35.58 47.22 -19.06
N PHE A 16 36.31 46.40 -18.34
CA PHE A 16 35.76 45.22 -17.60
C PHE A 16 34.88 45.64 -16.46
N PHE A 17 35.28 46.67 -15.67
CA PHE A 17 34.44 47.22 -14.64
C PHE A 17 33.16 47.89 -15.16
N ARG A 18 33.25 48.59 -16.26
CA ARG A 18 32.05 49.14 -16.97
C ARG A 18 31.11 48.05 -17.43
N PHE A 19 31.64 46.94 -17.95
CA PHE A 19 30.88 45.75 -18.34
C PHE A 19 30.16 45.11 -17.13
N ILE A 20 30.84 44.96 -15.98
CA ILE A 20 30.23 44.47 -14.74
C ILE A 20 29.11 45.40 -14.27
N PHE A 21 29.31 46.71 -14.32
CA PHE A 21 28.28 47.72 -13.97
C PHE A 21 27.06 47.58 -14.91
N PHE A 22 27.28 47.45 -16.20
CA PHE A 22 26.20 47.21 -17.16
C PHE A 22 25.47 45.89 -16.87
N LEU A 23 26.21 44.81 -16.58
CA LEU A 23 25.64 43.51 -16.27
C LEU A 23 24.75 43.59 -14.99
N ARG A 24 25.07 44.43 -14.04
CA ARG A 24 24.23 44.67 -12.83
C ARG A 24 22.86 45.26 -13.21
N TYR A 25 22.81 46.23 -14.13
CA TYR A 25 21.53 46.78 -14.57
C TYR A 25 20.73 45.77 -15.38
N LEU A 26 21.41 45.02 -16.29
CA LEU A 26 20.78 43.94 -17.06
C LEU A 26 20.20 42.87 -16.12
N PHE A 27 20.93 42.50 -15.07
CA PHE A 27 20.47 41.55 -14.07
C PHE A 27 19.27 42.10 -13.28
N GLY A 28 19.29 43.37 -12.88
CA GLY A 28 18.14 44.02 -12.25
C GLY A 28 16.89 44.03 -13.16
N LEU A 29 17.04 44.35 -14.41
CA LEU A 29 15.96 44.30 -15.41
C LEU A 29 15.41 42.89 -15.56
N PHE A 30 16.30 41.88 -15.63
CA PHE A 30 15.91 40.48 -15.72
C PHE A 30 15.09 40.03 -14.48
N ILE A 31 15.50 40.42 -13.27
CA ILE A 31 14.76 40.11 -12.05
C ILE A 31 13.37 40.74 -12.11
N VAL A 32 13.26 42.00 -12.45
CA VAL A 32 11.97 42.71 -12.55
C VAL A 32 11.07 42.02 -13.59
N ALA A 33 11.62 41.69 -14.78
CA ALA A 33 10.88 40.97 -15.82
C ALA A 33 10.40 39.58 -15.33
N ALA A 34 11.26 38.84 -14.63
CA ALA A 34 10.91 37.54 -14.05
C ALA A 34 9.80 37.64 -12.98
N ILE A 35 9.86 38.66 -12.11
CA ILE A 35 8.82 38.92 -11.12
C ILE A 35 7.50 39.26 -11.82
N LEU A 36 7.50 40.16 -12.80
CA LEU A 36 6.30 40.51 -13.56
C LEU A 36 5.74 39.28 -14.28
N PHE A 37 6.58 38.49 -14.93
CA PHE A 37 6.18 37.25 -15.57
C PHE A 37 5.47 36.30 -14.60
N LEU A 38 5.91 36.18 -13.37
CA LEU A 38 5.28 35.30 -12.37
C LEU A 38 4.04 35.92 -11.73
N LEU A 39 3.86 37.25 -11.76
CA LEU A 39 2.70 37.93 -11.17
C LEU A 39 1.49 38.01 -12.10
N ILE A 40 1.70 38.11 -13.42
CA ILE A 40 0.62 38.20 -14.41
C ILE A 40 -0.46 37.13 -14.26
N PRO A 41 -0.16 35.83 -13.95
CA PRO A 41 -1.18 34.82 -13.77
C PRO A 41 -2.20 35.12 -12.66
N ASN A 42 -1.90 35.99 -11.70
CA ASN A 42 -2.91 36.39 -10.70
C ASN A 42 -4.11 37.11 -11.30
N PHE A 43 -3.96 37.71 -12.48
CA PHE A 43 -5.00 38.47 -13.18
C PHE A 43 -5.78 37.65 -14.22
N PHE A 44 -5.51 36.33 -14.31
CA PHE A 44 -6.21 35.46 -15.24
C PHE A 44 -7.63 35.14 -14.78
N ASN A 45 -8.56 35.07 -15.74
CA ASN A 45 -9.88 34.52 -15.48
C ASN A 45 -9.81 32.99 -15.48
N TYR A 46 -9.85 32.38 -14.28
CA TYR A 46 -9.69 30.94 -14.12
C TYR A 46 -10.94 30.14 -14.49
N ASP A 47 -12.14 30.75 -14.47
CA ASP A 47 -13.36 30.07 -14.92
C ASP A 47 -13.26 29.71 -16.41
N LYS A 48 -12.76 30.62 -17.23
CA LYS A 48 -12.51 30.36 -18.65
C LYS A 48 -11.36 29.38 -18.90
N ARG A 49 -10.44 29.21 -17.95
CA ARG A 49 -9.27 28.31 -18.06
C ARG A 49 -9.49 26.94 -17.42
N SER A 50 -10.59 26.75 -16.74
CA SER A 50 -10.91 25.47 -16.07
C SER A 50 -10.89 24.29 -17.04
N GLU A 51 -11.36 24.47 -18.26
CA GLU A 51 -11.34 23.42 -19.30
C GLU A 51 -9.92 22.99 -19.68
N VAL A 52 -8.95 23.91 -19.69
CA VAL A 52 -7.54 23.61 -19.99
C VAL A 52 -6.96 22.68 -18.92
N PHE A 53 -7.24 22.97 -17.64
CA PHE A 53 -6.80 22.14 -16.53
C PHE A 53 -7.51 20.79 -16.54
N ASN A 54 -8.82 20.76 -16.82
CA ASN A 54 -9.58 19.51 -16.90
C ASN A 54 -9.04 18.60 -18.00
N ARG A 55 -8.87 19.09 -19.20
CA ARG A 55 -8.24 18.34 -20.32
C ARG A 55 -6.84 17.83 -19.95
N HIS A 56 -6.03 18.66 -19.27
CA HIS A 56 -4.69 18.25 -18.84
C HIS A 56 -4.74 17.12 -17.80
N LEU A 57 -5.63 17.21 -16.81
CA LEU A 57 -5.78 16.20 -15.75
C LEU A 57 -6.36 14.90 -16.31
N GLU A 58 -7.35 14.97 -17.19
CA GLU A 58 -7.93 13.81 -17.85
C GLU A 58 -6.88 13.08 -18.72
N LYS A 59 -6.18 13.80 -19.59
CA LYS A 59 -5.17 13.21 -20.49
C LYS A 59 -3.95 12.63 -19.77
N ASN A 60 -3.50 13.26 -18.68
CA ASN A 60 -2.21 12.93 -18.06
C ASN A 60 -2.33 12.14 -16.77
N TYR A 61 -3.50 12.17 -16.10
CA TYR A 61 -3.71 11.57 -14.79
C TYR A 61 -4.95 10.66 -14.74
N ASP A 62 -5.76 10.60 -15.81
CA ASP A 62 -7.08 9.95 -15.86
C ASP A 62 -8.03 10.50 -14.78
N PHE A 63 -7.94 11.80 -14.52
CA PHE A 63 -8.76 12.52 -13.54
C PHE A 63 -9.69 13.49 -14.24
N LYS A 64 -10.99 13.19 -14.22
CA LYS A 64 -12.03 14.05 -14.76
C LYS A 64 -12.67 14.84 -13.63
N ILE A 65 -12.48 16.16 -13.60
CA ILE A 65 -13.11 17.02 -12.60
C ILE A 65 -14.60 17.11 -12.89
N SER A 66 -15.45 16.76 -11.91
CA SER A 66 -16.91 16.91 -11.97
C SER A 66 -17.37 18.24 -11.39
N LYS A 67 -16.77 18.65 -10.26
CA LYS A 67 -17.12 19.88 -9.54
C LYS A 67 -15.88 20.46 -8.87
N TYR A 68 -15.85 21.76 -8.71
CA TYR A 68 -14.88 22.49 -7.87
C TYR A 68 -15.53 23.79 -7.36
N GLU A 69 -15.04 24.32 -6.26
CA GLU A 69 -15.52 25.58 -5.67
C GLU A 69 -14.79 26.79 -6.28
N SER A 70 -13.48 26.76 -6.32
CA SER A 70 -12.66 27.85 -6.84
C SER A 70 -11.29 27.41 -7.30
N ILE A 71 -10.69 28.20 -8.20
CA ILE A 71 -9.31 28.05 -8.67
C ILE A 71 -8.54 29.32 -8.28
N LYS A 72 -7.38 29.16 -7.64
CA LYS A 72 -6.49 30.26 -7.24
C LYS A 72 -5.08 29.99 -7.73
N TYR A 73 -4.39 31.04 -8.10
CA TYR A 73 -2.96 30.96 -8.36
C TYR A 73 -2.18 31.37 -7.11
N GLN A 74 -1.15 30.61 -6.77
CA GLN A 74 -0.23 30.91 -5.67
C GLN A 74 1.20 30.96 -6.21
N LEU A 75 1.88 32.07 -5.97
CA LEU A 75 3.26 32.27 -6.38
C LEU A 75 4.26 31.56 -5.45
N PHE A 76 4.05 31.65 -4.14
CA PHE A 76 4.98 31.15 -3.14
C PHE A 76 4.47 29.85 -2.48
N PRO A 77 5.39 28.94 -2.04
CA PRO A 77 6.85 28.93 -2.27
C PRO A 77 7.27 28.59 -3.70
N LEU A 78 6.39 28.02 -4.50
CA LEU A 78 6.54 27.70 -5.92
C LEU A 78 5.23 28.00 -6.65
N PRO A 79 5.28 28.53 -7.87
CA PRO A 79 4.09 28.79 -8.66
C PRO A 79 3.21 27.56 -8.77
N ASN A 80 1.94 27.66 -8.42
CA ASN A 80 0.98 26.57 -8.49
C ASN A 80 -0.45 27.09 -8.65
N PHE A 81 -1.30 26.27 -9.28
CA PHE A 81 -2.74 26.45 -9.33
C PHE A 81 -3.39 25.57 -8.27
N GLU A 82 -4.20 26.15 -7.42
CA GLU A 82 -4.87 25.50 -6.33
C GLU A 82 -6.37 25.44 -6.59
N PHE A 83 -6.90 24.21 -6.70
CA PHE A 83 -8.31 23.92 -6.74
C PHE A 83 -8.81 23.61 -5.34
N ILE A 84 -9.92 24.21 -4.96
CA ILE A 84 -10.52 24.04 -3.64
C ILE A 84 -11.82 23.23 -3.77
N ASN A 85 -12.02 22.29 -2.86
CA ASN A 85 -13.22 21.44 -2.72
C ASN A 85 -13.68 20.84 -4.05
N LEU A 86 -12.81 20.02 -4.66
CA LEU A 86 -13.12 19.39 -5.93
C LEU A 86 -13.53 17.92 -5.78
N SER A 87 -14.38 17.48 -6.72
CA SER A 87 -14.72 16.07 -6.94
C SER A 87 -14.12 15.62 -8.26
N ILE A 88 -13.49 14.44 -8.24
CA ILE A 88 -12.87 13.82 -9.40
C ILE A 88 -13.56 12.49 -9.68
N ASN A 89 -14.09 12.32 -10.89
CA ASN A 89 -14.60 11.03 -11.33
C ASN A 89 -13.43 10.12 -11.70
N LEU A 90 -13.49 8.90 -11.21
CA LEU A 90 -12.53 7.84 -11.54
C LEU A 90 -13.19 6.94 -12.59
N ASP A 91 -12.64 6.86 -13.82
CA ASP A 91 -13.20 6.05 -14.92
C ASP A 91 -13.40 4.57 -14.55
N SER A 92 -12.78 4.11 -13.48
CA SER A 92 -12.83 2.73 -13.01
C SER A 92 -13.81 2.47 -11.87
N SER A 93 -14.49 3.51 -11.37
CA SER A 93 -15.41 3.39 -10.23
C SER A 93 -16.52 4.43 -10.38
N PRO A 94 -17.78 4.09 -10.05
CA PRO A 94 -18.87 5.06 -9.96
C PRO A 94 -18.70 6.06 -8.82
N GLU A 95 -17.70 5.84 -7.97
CA GLU A 95 -17.43 6.63 -6.78
C GLU A 95 -16.50 7.80 -7.07
N GLU A 96 -16.83 8.96 -6.49
CA GLU A 96 -16.03 10.18 -6.64
C GLU A 96 -14.89 10.25 -5.63
N LEU A 97 -13.71 10.66 -6.09
CA LEU A 97 -12.61 11.08 -5.24
C LEU A 97 -12.83 12.55 -4.84
N LYS A 98 -13.23 12.78 -3.58
CA LYS A 98 -13.38 14.12 -3.02
C LYS A 98 -12.04 14.62 -2.52
N VAL A 99 -11.63 15.80 -2.94
CA VAL A 99 -10.34 16.39 -2.63
C VAL A 99 -10.53 17.81 -2.11
N LYS A 100 -10.06 18.09 -0.89
CA LYS A 100 -10.16 19.45 -0.33
C LYS A 100 -9.27 20.43 -1.09
N THR A 101 -8.07 20.00 -1.47
CA THR A 101 -7.11 20.87 -2.16
C THR A 101 -6.31 20.07 -3.18
N LEU A 102 -6.37 20.45 -4.44
CA LEU A 102 -5.48 19.97 -5.51
C LEU A 102 -4.54 21.10 -5.93
N LYS A 103 -3.23 20.88 -5.83
CA LYS A 103 -2.21 21.80 -6.32
C LYS A 103 -1.57 21.27 -7.60
N ILE A 104 -1.63 22.06 -8.67
CA ILE A 104 -0.98 21.76 -9.94
C ILE A 104 0.24 22.66 -10.06
N TYR A 105 1.42 22.07 -10.13
CA TYR A 105 2.68 22.79 -10.32
C TYR A 105 3.01 22.82 -11.82
N PRO A 106 2.81 23.94 -12.51
CA PRO A 106 3.02 24.03 -13.94
C PRO A 106 4.51 23.99 -14.31
N LYS A 107 4.81 23.63 -15.55
CA LYS A 107 6.06 24.05 -16.20
C LYS A 107 5.95 25.55 -16.48
N LEU A 108 6.94 26.34 -16.08
CA LEU A 108 6.86 27.81 -16.07
C LEU A 108 6.40 28.39 -17.42
N LEU A 109 6.96 27.94 -18.53
CA LEU A 109 6.60 28.43 -19.85
C LEU A 109 5.17 28.04 -20.30
N SER A 110 4.62 26.94 -19.75
CA SER A 110 3.27 26.48 -20.10
C SER A 110 2.15 27.21 -19.35
N ILE A 111 2.48 28.08 -18.37
CA ILE A 111 1.48 28.84 -17.59
C ILE A 111 0.58 29.67 -18.50
N TYR A 112 1.14 30.20 -19.60
CA TYR A 112 0.46 31.08 -20.54
C TYR A 112 -0.22 30.32 -21.69
N SER A 113 0.07 29.03 -21.85
CA SER A 113 -0.50 28.25 -22.95
C SER A 113 -1.89 27.74 -22.59
N ASN A 114 -2.85 27.92 -23.49
CA ASN A 114 -4.19 27.36 -23.37
C ASN A 114 -4.31 25.96 -23.96
N GLU A 115 -3.48 25.61 -24.95
CA GLU A 115 -3.54 24.31 -25.60
C GLU A 115 -2.51 23.31 -25.09
N ASN A 116 -1.29 23.79 -24.80
CA ASN A 116 -0.15 22.97 -24.43
C ASN A 116 0.22 23.11 -22.94
N PHE A 117 -0.78 23.26 -22.08
CA PHE A 117 -0.53 23.31 -20.64
C PHE A 117 0.11 22.00 -20.15
N GLN A 118 1.19 22.13 -19.37
CA GLN A 118 1.92 21.01 -18.79
C GLN A 118 2.23 21.25 -17.33
N SER A 119 2.14 20.20 -16.52
CA SER A 119 2.55 20.25 -15.13
C SER A 119 3.81 19.42 -14.87
N ASN A 120 4.58 19.86 -13.88
CA ASN A 120 5.71 19.09 -13.34
C ASN A 120 5.24 18.00 -12.38
N LYS A 121 4.23 18.31 -11.58
CA LYS A 121 3.62 17.40 -10.59
C LYS A 121 2.27 17.94 -10.14
N ILE A 122 1.47 17.04 -9.59
CA ILE A 122 0.25 17.40 -8.85
C ILE A 122 0.33 16.89 -7.41
N ILE A 123 -0.31 17.62 -6.50
CA ILE A 123 -0.41 17.27 -5.07
C ILE A 123 -1.87 17.34 -4.67
N LEU A 124 -2.41 16.21 -4.17
CA LEU A 124 -3.76 16.13 -3.60
C LEU A 124 -3.64 16.11 -2.08
N LYS A 125 -4.38 16.98 -1.40
CA LYS A 125 -4.38 17.10 0.06
C LYS A 125 -5.79 16.89 0.60
N ASN A 126 -5.86 16.21 1.75
CA ASN A 126 -7.12 15.95 2.46
C ASN A 126 -8.17 15.36 1.52
N SER A 127 -7.86 14.19 0.98
CA SER A 127 -8.68 13.51 0.00
C SER A 127 -9.46 12.37 0.65
N LYS A 128 -10.64 12.06 0.12
CA LYS A 128 -11.46 10.94 0.59
C LYS A 128 -12.08 10.21 -0.58
N VAL A 129 -12.02 8.89 -0.54
CA VAL A 129 -12.68 8.02 -1.52
C VAL A 129 -13.32 6.82 -0.82
N THR A 130 -14.47 6.40 -1.34
CA THR A 130 -15.16 5.17 -0.90
C THR A 130 -15.09 4.18 -2.06
N LEU A 131 -14.67 2.95 -1.80
CA LEU A 131 -14.43 1.96 -2.86
C LEU A 131 -15.02 0.60 -2.47
N LYS A 132 -15.39 -0.19 -3.47
CA LYS A 132 -15.60 -1.63 -3.30
C LYS A 132 -14.25 -2.37 -3.34
N PRO A 133 -14.15 -3.61 -2.82
CA PRO A 133 -12.88 -4.36 -2.85
C PRO A 133 -12.30 -4.55 -4.27
N SER A 134 -13.15 -4.76 -5.29
CA SER A 134 -12.76 -4.83 -6.70
C SER A 134 -12.10 -3.55 -7.19
N ASP A 135 -12.72 -2.42 -6.87
CA ASP A 135 -12.32 -1.09 -7.34
C ASP A 135 -11.06 -0.61 -6.64
N PHE A 136 -10.86 -1.02 -5.37
CA PHE A 136 -9.62 -0.74 -4.64
C PHE A 136 -8.38 -1.32 -5.35
N LYS A 137 -8.47 -2.56 -5.86
CA LYS A 137 -7.37 -3.17 -6.64
C LYS A 137 -7.06 -2.36 -7.89
N LEU A 138 -8.10 -1.92 -8.62
CA LEU A 138 -7.96 -1.09 -9.83
C LEU A 138 -7.38 0.29 -9.49
N PHE A 139 -7.84 0.91 -8.44
CA PHE A 139 -7.35 2.20 -7.95
C PHE A 139 -5.85 2.15 -7.62
N ILE A 140 -5.41 1.16 -6.83
CA ILE A 140 -3.99 0.98 -6.52
C ILE A 140 -3.17 0.71 -7.79
N LYS A 141 -3.67 -0.12 -8.72
CA LYS A 141 -3.00 -0.38 -10.00
C LYS A 141 -2.82 0.90 -10.82
N LYS A 142 -3.86 1.76 -10.90
CA LYS A 142 -3.78 3.08 -11.55
C LYS A 142 -2.74 3.99 -10.88
N LEU A 143 -2.75 4.08 -9.55
CA LEU A 143 -1.78 4.92 -8.82
C LEU A 143 -0.34 4.50 -9.08
N LEU A 144 -0.06 3.19 -9.05
CA LEU A 144 1.29 2.65 -9.28
C LEU A 144 1.72 2.73 -10.74
N GLY A 145 0.76 2.64 -11.68
CA GLY A 145 0.97 2.75 -13.11
C GLY A 145 1.14 4.17 -13.62
N GLN A 146 0.79 5.18 -12.79
CA GLN A 146 0.81 6.59 -13.19
C GLN A 146 2.22 7.05 -13.60
N LYS A 147 2.34 7.57 -14.82
CA LYS A 147 3.62 8.04 -15.39
C LYS A 147 3.98 9.45 -14.91
N ASN A 148 2.98 10.32 -14.79
CA ASN A 148 3.17 11.69 -14.35
C ASN A 148 3.29 11.76 -12.82
N LYS A 149 4.03 12.76 -12.31
CA LYS A 149 4.33 12.87 -10.88
C LYS A 149 3.09 13.25 -10.08
N ILE A 150 2.68 12.36 -9.19
CA ILE A 150 1.54 12.54 -8.29
C ILE A 150 1.95 12.31 -6.84
N TYR A 151 1.41 13.14 -5.95
CA TYR A 151 1.55 12.99 -4.52
C TYR A 151 0.20 13.15 -3.82
N PHE A 152 -0.21 12.12 -3.09
CA PHE A 152 -1.30 12.19 -2.13
C PHE A 152 -0.73 12.47 -0.74
N ASN A 153 -1.23 13.53 -0.11
CA ASN A 153 -0.93 13.88 1.26
C ASN A 153 -2.25 13.90 2.02
N ASP A 154 -2.44 12.90 2.88
CA ASP A 154 -3.67 12.69 3.61
C ASP A 154 -4.86 12.24 2.71
N LEU A 155 -4.79 10.99 2.27
CA LEU A 155 -5.88 10.31 1.56
C LEU A 155 -6.54 9.31 2.50
N ASN A 156 -7.85 9.41 2.66
CA ASN A 156 -8.67 8.46 3.41
C ASN A 156 -9.42 7.56 2.43
N ILE A 157 -9.26 6.23 2.56
CA ILE A 157 -9.92 5.23 1.72
C ILE A 157 -10.81 4.36 2.60
N ASN A 158 -12.10 4.39 2.35
CA ASN A 158 -13.05 3.49 2.98
C ASN A 158 -13.45 2.37 2.01
N ILE A 159 -13.29 1.13 2.43
CA ILE A 159 -13.63 -0.05 1.61
C ILE A 159 -14.90 -0.67 2.18
N TYR A 160 -15.95 -0.74 1.35
CA TYR A 160 -17.25 -1.28 1.72
C TYR A 160 -17.61 -2.51 0.88
N ASP A 161 -18.22 -3.50 1.55
CA ASP A 161 -19.00 -4.53 0.87
C ASP A 161 -20.48 -4.28 1.16
N LYS A 162 -21.20 -3.89 0.10
CA LYS A 162 -22.59 -3.40 0.19
C LYS A 162 -22.69 -2.23 1.18
N ILE A 163 -23.23 -2.45 2.38
CA ILE A 163 -23.44 -1.43 3.43
C ILE A 163 -22.36 -1.53 4.52
N ASN A 164 -21.64 -2.65 4.60
CA ASN A 164 -20.70 -2.90 5.68
C ASN A 164 -19.31 -2.32 5.39
N LEU A 165 -18.81 -1.48 6.29
CA LEU A 165 -17.43 -1.01 6.26
C LEU A 165 -16.50 -2.20 6.58
N LEU A 166 -15.69 -2.60 5.62
CA LEU A 166 -14.70 -3.66 5.79
C LEU A 166 -13.40 -3.12 6.41
N VAL A 167 -12.88 -2.04 5.82
CA VAL A 167 -11.60 -1.44 6.23
C VAL A 167 -11.62 0.05 5.97
N SER A 168 -11.10 0.83 6.91
CA SER A 168 -10.73 2.23 6.74
C SER A 168 -9.22 2.37 6.76
N LEU A 169 -8.68 2.97 5.70
CA LEU A 169 -7.28 3.36 5.59
C LEU A 169 -7.21 4.88 5.71
N GLU A 170 -6.49 5.38 6.69
CA GLU A 170 -6.50 6.80 7.06
C GLU A 170 -5.13 7.43 6.90
N ASN A 171 -5.10 8.75 6.65
CA ASN A 171 -3.89 9.56 6.57
C ASN A 171 -2.85 9.00 5.59
N ILE A 172 -3.32 8.43 4.48
CA ILE A 172 -2.44 7.80 3.50
C ILE A 172 -1.60 8.85 2.81
N LYS A 173 -0.29 8.60 2.79
CA LYS A 173 0.69 9.31 1.99
C LYS A 173 1.21 8.38 0.90
N PHE A 174 1.14 8.84 -0.34
CA PHE A 174 1.62 8.10 -1.50
C PHE A 174 2.28 9.03 -2.51
N THR A 175 3.41 8.61 -3.06
CA THR A 175 4.05 9.29 -4.18
C THR A 175 4.65 8.29 -5.16
N ASN A 176 4.57 8.60 -6.46
CA ASN A 176 5.18 7.79 -7.51
C ASN A 176 6.56 8.32 -7.95
N PHE A 177 7.14 9.30 -7.24
CA PHE A 177 8.44 9.90 -7.53
C PHE A 177 9.27 10.14 -6.27
N GLY A 178 10.55 10.45 -6.46
CA GLY A 178 11.48 10.71 -5.34
C GLY A 178 11.88 9.48 -4.54
N PHE A 179 12.47 9.68 -3.37
CA PHE A 179 12.97 8.60 -2.50
C PHE A 179 11.88 7.68 -1.93
N LYS A 180 10.67 8.21 -1.74
CA LYS A 180 9.51 7.46 -1.23
C LYS A 180 8.63 6.88 -2.35
N LYS A 181 9.17 6.74 -3.55
CA LYS A 181 8.43 6.22 -4.71
C LYS A 181 7.80 4.86 -4.43
N ASN A 182 6.50 4.74 -4.73
CA ASN A 182 5.71 3.53 -4.58
C ASN A 182 5.67 2.98 -3.15
N ILE A 183 5.81 3.87 -2.17
CA ILE A 183 5.59 3.57 -0.76
C ILE A 183 4.26 4.20 -0.37
N ILE A 184 3.40 3.41 0.26
CA ILE A 184 2.14 3.83 0.87
C ILE A 184 2.34 3.80 2.38
N GLU A 185 2.20 4.93 3.03
CA GLU A 185 2.27 5.08 4.50
C GLU A 185 0.91 5.59 4.98
N GLY A 186 0.43 5.14 6.12
CA GLY A 186 -0.86 5.58 6.69
C GLY A 186 -1.23 4.80 7.93
N ASN A 187 -2.53 4.84 8.29
CA ASN A 187 -3.09 4.14 9.43
C ASN A 187 -4.13 3.12 8.98
N ILE A 188 -4.13 1.95 9.62
CA ILE A 188 -5.14 0.90 9.50
C ILE A 188 -5.51 0.41 10.90
N PHE A 189 -6.80 0.39 11.25
CA PHE A 189 -7.26 0.06 12.61
C PHE A 189 -6.54 0.85 13.72
N GLY A 190 -6.28 2.15 13.48
CA GLY A 190 -5.55 3.00 14.41
C GLY A 190 -4.06 2.68 14.58
N LYS A 191 -3.47 1.86 13.70
CA LYS A 191 -2.05 1.48 13.73
C LYS A 191 -1.35 1.95 12.48
N GLU A 192 -0.17 2.53 12.65
CA GLU A 192 0.66 2.98 11.54
C GLU A 192 1.17 1.80 10.70
N PHE A 193 1.03 1.90 9.39
CA PHE A 193 1.55 0.94 8.45
C PHE A 193 2.39 1.59 7.35
N LYS A 194 3.23 0.75 6.74
CA LYS A 194 4.02 1.09 5.57
C LYS A 194 3.99 -0.07 4.58
N THR A 195 3.59 0.21 3.36
CA THR A 195 3.55 -0.78 2.29
C THR A 195 4.43 -0.33 1.14
N LYS A 196 5.28 -1.22 0.65
CA LYS A 196 6.03 -1.03 -0.59
C LYS A 196 5.53 -2.03 -1.62
N ILE A 197 5.07 -1.53 -2.76
CA ILE A 197 4.53 -2.33 -3.85
C ILE A 197 5.35 -2.01 -5.09
N ASN A 198 5.77 -3.04 -5.83
CA ASN A 198 6.41 -2.80 -7.12
C ASN A 198 5.36 -2.54 -8.22
N LYS A 199 5.81 -1.97 -9.33
CA LYS A 199 4.90 -1.59 -10.45
C LYS A 199 4.14 -2.77 -11.05
N SER A 200 4.73 -3.95 -11.08
CA SER A 200 4.10 -5.19 -11.60
C SER A 200 3.17 -5.86 -10.60
N LEU A 201 2.99 -5.31 -9.40
CA LEU A 201 2.17 -5.88 -8.31
C LEU A 201 2.58 -7.29 -7.88
N ASN A 202 3.77 -7.76 -8.26
CA ASN A 202 4.24 -9.10 -7.94
C ASN A 202 5.07 -9.18 -6.64
N ASN A 203 5.45 -8.04 -6.05
CA ASN A 203 6.11 -8.00 -4.74
C ASN A 203 5.43 -6.95 -3.87
N ILE A 204 4.83 -7.40 -2.77
CA ILE A 204 4.12 -6.57 -1.80
C ILE A 204 4.79 -6.77 -0.44
N ARG A 205 5.33 -5.70 0.12
CA ARG A 205 5.91 -5.68 1.47
C ARG A 205 5.09 -4.78 2.36
N PHE A 206 4.36 -5.37 3.27
CA PHE A 206 3.55 -4.66 4.26
C PHE A 206 4.23 -4.73 5.63
N LYS A 207 4.30 -3.60 6.31
CA LYS A 207 4.82 -3.49 7.67
C LYS A 207 3.82 -2.73 8.53
N LEU A 208 3.40 -3.34 9.63
CA LEU A 208 2.72 -2.65 10.71
C LEU A 208 3.76 -2.29 11.76
N LEU A 209 3.79 -1.03 12.23
CA LEU A 209 4.90 -0.55 13.07
C LEU A 209 4.73 -0.99 14.53
N LYS A 210 3.50 -0.98 15.02
CA LYS A 210 3.16 -1.44 16.39
C LYS A 210 1.86 -2.24 16.37
N PRO A 211 1.86 -3.57 16.70
CA PRO A 211 3.04 -4.43 16.92
C PRO A 211 3.85 -4.61 15.65
N LYS A 212 5.13 -5.00 15.75
CA LYS A 212 6.01 -5.21 14.58
C LYS A 212 5.53 -6.43 13.77
N ILE A 213 4.68 -6.21 12.78
CA ILE A 213 4.23 -7.23 11.83
C ILE A 213 4.86 -6.94 10.48
N ASN A 214 5.53 -7.93 9.90
CA ASN A 214 6.08 -7.83 8.56
C ASN A 214 5.46 -8.92 7.70
N ILE A 215 4.81 -8.52 6.61
CA ILE A 215 4.24 -9.43 5.61
C ILE A 215 4.98 -9.17 4.30
N ASN A 216 5.40 -10.25 3.65
CA ASN A 216 5.98 -10.19 2.31
C ASN A 216 5.26 -11.21 1.42
N VAL A 217 4.68 -10.74 0.33
CA VAL A 217 3.97 -11.55 -0.65
C VAL A 217 4.72 -11.40 -1.98
N ASN A 218 5.18 -12.50 -2.52
CA ASN A 218 5.73 -12.58 -3.87
C ASN A 218 4.76 -13.37 -4.73
N LEU A 219 4.33 -12.77 -5.84
CA LEU A 219 3.46 -13.41 -6.83
C LEU A 219 4.29 -13.78 -8.06
N ASP A 220 4.09 -14.97 -8.59
CA ASP A 220 4.79 -15.41 -9.78
C ASP A 220 4.22 -14.70 -11.02
N GLN A 221 5.10 -14.34 -11.95
CA GLN A 221 4.68 -13.63 -13.17
C GLN A 221 3.98 -14.51 -14.20
N ASN A 222 4.18 -15.82 -14.15
CA ASN A 222 3.55 -16.78 -15.04
C ASN A 222 2.14 -17.12 -14.55
N ILE A 223 1.24 -16.19 -14.75
CA ILE A 223 -0.16 -16.34 -14.33
C ILE A 223 -0.92 -16.92 -15.52
N ASN A 224 -1.27 -18.19 -15.44
CA ASN A 224 -2.44 -18.68 -16.17
C ASN A 224 -3.62 -17.81 -15.76
N LYS A 225 -4.43 -17.35 -16.71
CA LYS A 225 -5.49 -16.33 -16.49
C LYS A 225 -6.39 -16.55 -15.27
N ASN A 226 -6.44 -17.78 -14.72
CA ASN A 226 -7.37 -18.19 -13.67
C ASN A 226 -6.69 -18.55 -12.33
N THR A 227 -5.36 -18.64 -12.24
CA THR A 227 -4.66 -19.01 -11.00
C THR A 227 -3.54 -18.04 -10.67
N ILE A 228 -3.35 -17.76 -9.39
CA ILE A 228 -2.29 -16.91 -8.85
C ILE A 228 -1.40 -17.78 -7.97
N ASN A 229 -0.17 -17.97 -8.36
CA ASN A 229 0.85 -18.65 -7.56
C ASN A 229 1.72 -17.63 -6.84
N GLY A 230 2.22 -18.02 -5.68
CA GLY A 230 3.11 -17.12 -4.96
C GLY A 230 3.66 -17.69 -3.66
N ALA A 231 4.48 -16.88 -3.01
CA ALA A 231 5.06 -17.18 -1.71
C ALA A 231 4.66 -16.10 -0.69
N PHE A 232 4.27 -16.53 0.50
CA PHE A 232 3.88 -15.70 1.62
C PHE A 232 4.88 -15.86 2.77
N LYS A 233 5.29 -14.74 3.37
CA LYS A 233 6.13 -14.72 4.57
C LYS A 233 5.55 -13.71 5.55
N LEU A 234 5.30 -14.17 6.78
CA LEU A 234 4.83 -13.37 7.90
C LEU A 234 5.84 -13.48 9.05
N LYS A 235 6.20 -12.34 9.62
CA LYS A 235 6.98 -12.26 10.85
C LYS A 235 6.28 -11.35 11.84
N ILE A 236 5.94 -11.90 13.02
CA ILE A 236 5.35 -11.17 14.14
C ILE A 236 6.17 -11.47 15.39
N LEU A 237 6.91 -10.47 15.89
CA LEU A 237 7.82 -10.66 17.03
C LEU A 237 8.77 -11.86 16.79
N ASN A 238 8.60 -12.92 17.62
CA ASN A 238 9.40 -14.16 17.55
C ASN A 238 8.72 -15.28 16.75
N THR A 239 7.61 -14.98 16.07
CA THR A 239 6.85 -15.94 15.26
C THR A 239 7.10 -15.71 13.79
N ASN A 240 7.42 -16.77 13.07
CA ASN A 240 7.61 -16.76 11.62
C ASN A 240 6.66 -17.78 10.98
N LEU A 241 5.97 -17.35 9.93
CA LEU A 241 5.18 -18.21 9.06
C LEU A 241 5.62 -17.97 7.62
N LYS A 242 5.86 -19.02 6.88
CA LYS A 242 6.11 -18.99 5.44
C LYS A 242 5.36 -20.14 4.78
N PHE A 243 4.87 -19.91 3.58
CA PHE A 243 4.28 -20.95 2.73
C PHE A 243 4.26 -20.50 1.28
N ASP A 244 4.19 -21.47 0.38
CA ASP A 244 3.86 -21.25 -1.01
C ASP A 244 2.38 -21.51 -1.20
N PHE A 245 1.76 -20.83 -2.17
CA PHE A 245 0.33 -20.99 -2.40
C PHE A 245 -0.05 -20.95 -3.87
N ILE A 246 -1.15 -21.59 -4.17
CA ILE A 246 -1.88 -21.47 -5.42
C ILE A 246 -3.30 -21.03 -5.06
N TYR A 247 -3.70 -19.89 -5.58
CA TYR A 247 -5.03 -19.32 -5.37
C TYR A 247 -5.79 -19.28 -6.69
N ASP A 248 -7.02 -19.71 -6.67
CA ASP A 248 -8.02 -19.45 -7.69
C ASP A 248 -9.29 -18.88 -7.04
N GLU A 249 -10.31 -18.54 -7.83
CA GLU A 249 -11.55 -17.94 -7.27
C GLU A 249 -12.35 -18.89 -6.37
N LYS A 250 -12.04 -20.18 -6.36
CA LYS A 250 -12.76 -21.20 -5.62
C LYS A 250 -11.94 -21.77 -4.47
N SER A 251 -10.61 -21.77 -4.59
CA SER A 251 -9.74 -22.45 -3.64
C SER A 251 -8.41 -21.75 -3.39
N LEU A 252 -7.80 -22.07 -2.24
CA LEU A 252 -6.45 -21.71 -1.85
C LEU A 252 -5.72 -22.99 -1.42
N LYS A 253 -4.75 -23.42 -2.19
CA LYS A 253 -3.84 -24.51 -1.84
C LYS A 253 -2.59 -23.92 -1.18
N ILE A 254 -2.25 -24.39 0.03
CA ILE A 254 -1.06 -24.02 0.78
C ILE A 254 -0.14 -25.24 0.82
N TYR A 255 1.14 -25.03 0.52
CA TYR A 255 2.17 -26.07 0.53
C TYR A 255 3.53 -25.48 0.89
N ASN A 256 4.53 -26.34 1.13
CA ASN A 256 5.85 -25.91 1.58
C ASN A 256 5.80 -24.99 2.80
N SER A 257 4.80 -25.17 3.67
CA SER A 257 4.61 -24.28 4.78
C SER A 257 5.57 -24.60 5.92
N PHE A 258 5.90 -23.56 6.67
CA PHE A 258 6.67 -23.66 7.89
C PHE A 258 6.25 -22.58 8.85
N PHE A 259 5.81 -23.02 10.02
CA PHE A 259 5.51 -22.17 11.16
C PHE A 259 6.51 -22.40 12.27
N ARG A 260 7.01 -21.33 12.88
CA ARG A 260 7.89 -21.39 14.04
C ARG A 260 7.60 -20.26 15.01
N SER A 261 7.36 -20.60 16.26
CA SER A 261 7.30 -19.68 17.39
C SER A 261 8.25 -20.14 18.49
N LYS A 262 8.24 -19.51 19.66
CA LYS A 262 9.00 -19.96 20.83
C LYS A 262 8.55 -21.34 21.32
N ASN A 263 7.24 -21.65 21.19
CA ASN A 263 6.61 -22.81 21.85
C ASN A 263 6.08 -23.85 20.85
N LEU A 264 6.10 -23.57 19.54
CA LEU A 264 5.52 -24.45 18.55
C LEU A 264 6.20 -24.27 17.20
N SER A 265 6.54 -25.38 16.55
CA SER A 265 6.92 -25.39 15.15
C SER A 265 6.23 -26.55 14.42
N PHE A 266 5.75 -26.25 13.20
CA PHE A 266 5.09 -27.24 12.35
C PHE A 266 5.23 -26.90 10.87
N LYS A 267 5.02 -27.91 10.05
CA LYS A 267 4.76 -27.81 8.61
C LYS A 267 3.30 -28.10 8.36
N ASN A 268 2.75 -27.53 7.31
CA ASN A 268 1.34 -27.70 6.98
C ASN A 268 1.16 -27.75 5.46
N ASN A 269 0.29 -28.64 5.01
CA ASN A 269 -0.30 -28.62 3.68
C ASN A 269 -1.81 -28.49 3.83
N SER A 270 -2.41 -27.53 3.14
CA SER A 270 -3.85 -27.29 3.26
C SER A 270 -4.47 -26.99 1.92
N LEU A 271 -5.70 -27.44 1.75
CA LEU A 271 -6.59 -27.02 0.70
C LEU A 271 -7.82 -26.37 1.34
N ILE A 272 -8.03 -25.09 1.05
CA ILE A 272 -9.17 -24.31 1.56
C ILE A 272 -10.05 -24.00 0.35
N THR A 273 -11.29 -24.45 0.38
CA THR A 273 -12.31 -24.22 -0.65
C THR A 273 -13.29 -23.15 -0.15
N PHE A 274 -13.51 -22.11 -0.94
CA PHE A 274 -14.39 -20.98 -0.57
C PHE A 274 -15.81 -21.12 -1.12
N LYS A 275 -15.99 -21.86 -2.20
CA LYS A 275 -17.28 -22.02 -2.90
C LYS A 275 -17.55 -23.47 -3.18
N PRO A 276 -18.80 -23.96 -2.99
CA PRO A 276 -19.98 -23.21 -2.51
C PRO A 276 -19.96 -22.91 -1.02
N PHE A 277 -19.19 -23.66 -0.21
CA PHE A 277 -19.06 -23.48 1.24
C PHE A 277 -17.60 -23.43 1.63
N LEU A 278 -17.30 -22.83 2.79
CA LEU A 278 -15.96 -22.82 3.34
C LEU A 278 -15.64 -24.20 3.90
N ASP A 279 -14.79 -24.90 3.18
CA ASP A 279 -14.28 -26.22 3.56
C ASP A 279 -12.75 -26.20 3.58
N SER A 280 -12.13 -26.95 4.49
CA SER A 280 -10.68 -27.06 4.56
C SER A 280 -10.21 -28.46 4.89
N ILE A 281 -9.18 -28.90 4.19
CA ILE A 281 -8.47 -30.15 4.48
C ILE A 281 -7.03 -29.74 4.80
N SER A 282 -6.54 -30.12 6.01
CA SER A 282 -5.23 -29.71 6.47
C SER A 282 -4.46 -30.86 7.10
N ASP A 283 -3.21 -30.99 6.70
CA ASP A 283 -2.25 -31.93 7.26
C ASP A 283 -1.11 -31.18 7.94
N PHE A 284 -0.95 -31.40 9.24
CA PHE A 284 0.05 -30.75 10.09
C PHE A 284 1.09 -31.76 10.57
N LYS A 285 2.35 -31.47 10.29
CA LYS A 285 3.49 -32.19 10.88
C LYS A 285 4.15 -31.29 11.92
N VAL A 286 3.98 -31.65 13.18
CA VAL A 286 4.53 -30.87 14.30
C VAL A 286 5.94 -31.35 14.59
N ASP A 287 6.91 -30.43 14.44
CA ASP A 287 8.33 -30.70 14.67
C ASP A 287 8.72 -30.46 16.14
N ASP A 288 8.09 -29.48 16.80
CA ASP A 288 8.41 -29.10 18.18
C ASP A 288 7.20 -28.43 18.83
N ILE A 289 6.91 -28.83 20.08
CA ILE A 289 5.82 -28.27 20.87
C ILE A 289 6.20 -28.21 22.36
N ASN A 290 6.00 -27.04 22.98
CA ASN A 290 6.07 -26.90 24.42
C ASN A 290 4.67 -27.18 25.00
N VAL A 291 4.58 -28.21 25.82
CA VAL A 291 3.30 -28.67 26.44
C VAL A 291 2.59 -27.57 27.24
N GLU A 292 3.33 -26.58 27.76
CA GLU A 292 2.74 -25.43 28.47
C GLU A 292 1.75 -24.62 27.58
N ILE A 293 1.79 -24.79 26.26
CA ILE A 293 0.86 -24.13 25.36
C ILE A 293 -0.58 -24.58 25.61
N PHE A 294 -0.77 -25.86 26.04
CA PHE A 294 -2.09 -26.41 26.31
C PHE A 294 -2.70 -25.78 27.57
N ASN A 295 -1.89 -25.40 28.56
CA ASN A 295 -2.36 -24.71 29.75
C ASN A 295 -2.86 -23.28 29.46
N LYS A 296 -2.43 -22.72 28.35
CA LYS A 296 -2.84 -21.36 27.86
C LYS A 296 -4.02 -21.40 26.90
N LEU A 297 -4.38 -22.58 26.39
CA LEU A 297 -5.54 -22.78 25.53
C LEU A 297 -6.81 -22.80 26.39
N LYS A 298 -7.45 -21.65 26.49
CA LYS A 298 -8.79 -21.56 27.12
C LYS A 298 -9.81 -21.98 26.07
N LEU A 299 -10.32 -23.21 26.18
CA LEU A 299 -11.37 -23.76 25.32
C LEU A 299 -12.63 -22.88 25.32
N GLU A 300 -12.92 -22.18 26.42
CA GLU A 300 -14.00 -21.21 26.54
C GLU A 300 -13.92 -20.11 25.44
N ARG A 301 -12.73 -19.73 25.04
CA ARG A 301 -12.56 -18.74 23.93
C ARG A 301 -12.98 -19.31 22.58
N LEU A 302 -12.87 -20.61 22.37
CA LEU A 302 -13.34 -21.25 21.13
C LEU A 302 -14.88 -21.24 21.08
N PHE A 303 -15.53 -21.41 22.21
CA PHE A 303 -17.00 -21.35 22.26
C PHE A 303 -17.55 -19.94 21.98
N ALA A 304 -16.79 -18.89 22.27
CA ALA A 304 -17.16 -17.53 21.89
C ALA A 304 -17.32 -17.36 20.35
N TYR A 305 -16.64 -18.19 19.57
CA TYR A 305 -16.73 -18.19 18.11
C TYR A 305 -17.69 -19.24 17.53
N LYS A 306 -18.59 -19.81 18.32
CA LYS A 306 -19.54 -20.87 17.93
C LYS A 306 -20.29 -20.57 16.62
N ASN A 307 -20.72 -19.32 16.42
CA ASN A 307 -21.44 -18.92 15.21
C ASN A 307 -20.57 -18.97 13.94
N ILE A 308 -19.27 -18.75 14.07
CA ILE A 308 -18.31 -18.86 12.97
C ILE A 308 -17.98 -20.34 12.73
N LEU A 309 -17.73 -21.11 13.81
CA LEU A 309 -17.40 -22.53 13.73
C LEU A 309 -18.52 -23.36 13.06
N LYS A 310 -19.79 -22.97 13.22
CA LYS A 310 -20.94 -23.62 12.54
C LYS A 310 -20.92 -23.47 11.02
N LYS A 311 -20.20 -22.46 10.48
CA LYS A 311 -20.13 -22.17 9.05
C LYS A 311 -18.87 -22.72 8.37
N ILE A 312 -18.01 -23.38 9.12
CA ILE A 312 -16.74 -23.92 8.65
C ILE A 312 -16.79 -25.43 8.75
N ASN A 313 -16.48 -26.09 7.65
CA ASN A 313 -16.18 -27.51 7.64
C ASN A 313 -14.66 -27.66 7.54
N SER A 314 -14.09 -28.56 8.33
CA SER A 314 -12.65 -28.85 8.23
C SER A 314 -12.32 -30.29 8.59
N LYS A 315 -11.42 -30.88 7.85
CA LYS A 315 -10.80 -32.18 8.13
C LYS A 315 -9.32 -31.93 8.38
N ASN A 316 -8.87 -32.29 9.59
CA ASN A 316 -7.50 -31.99 9.99
C ASN A 316 -6.82 -33.22 10.53
N GLN A 317 -5.59 -33.44 10.10
CA GLN A 317 -4.70 -34.46 10.65
C GLN A 317 -3.47 -33.75 11.24
N ILE A 318 -3.12 -34.13 12.46
CA ILE A 318 -1.94 -33.60 13.13
C ILE A 318 -1.08 -34.80 13.55
N ASN A 319 0.11 -34.83 13.00
CA ASN A 319 1.12 -35.85 13.33
C ASN A 319 2.25 -35.19 14.16
N PHE A 320 2.53 -35.82 15.30
CA PHE A 320 3.65 -35.46 16.18
C PHE A 320 4.67 -36.60 16.15
N ASN A 321 5.90 -36.30 15.79
CA ASN A 321 6.98 -37.26 15.85
C ASN A 321 7.86 -36.97 17.08
N SER A 322 7.94 -37.93 17.99
CA SER A 322 8.50 -37.73 19.33
C SER A 322 10.01 -37.69 19.41
N LYS A 323 10.77 -37.93 18.35
CA LYS A 323 12.25 -37.88 18.38
C LYS A 323 12.83 -36.63 19.08
N LYS A 324 11.98 -35.63 19.39
CA LYS A 324 12.33 -34.44 20.17
C LYS A 324 11.65 -34.37 21.54
N PHE A 325 10.75 -35.28 21.87
CA PHE A 325 10.15 -35.38 23.22
C PHE A 325 11.04 -36.22 24.14
N THR A 326 12.26 -35.71 24.39
CA THR A 326 13.31 -36.42 25.15
C THR A 326 12.91 -36.84 26.58
N ARG A 327 11.67 -36.61 27.00
CA ARG A 327 11.11 -37.01 28.30
C ARG A 327 9.70 -37.60 28.24
N SER A 328 9.14 -37.83 27.02
CA SER A 328 7.83 -38.43 26.91
C SER A 328 7.96 -39.88 26.50
N PHE A 329 7.18 -40.75 27.16
CA PHE A 329 7.04 -42.17 26.83
C PHE A 329 6.31 -42.42 25.52
N ILE A 330 5.86 -41.37 24.83
CA ILE A 330 5.08 -41.41 23.59
C ILE A 330 5.97 -41.18 22.40
N ASP A 331 6.06 -42.11 21.47
CA ASP A 331 6.89 -42.04 20.29
C ASP A 331 6.22 -41.27 19.16
N GLU A 332 4.95 -41.51 18.92
CA GLU A 332 4.19 -40.85 17.88
C GLU A 332 2.74 -40.63 18.34
N VAL A 333 2.20 -39.49 17.95
CA VAL A 333 0.77 -39.18 18.14
C VAL A 333 0.19 -38.75 16.81
N ASP A 334 -0.85 -39.44 16.39
CA ASP A 334 -1.68 -39.02 15.24
C ASP A 334 -3.05 -38.60 15.78
N LEU A 335 -3.38 -37.33 15.60
CA LEU A 335 -4.64 -36.73 16.00
C LEU A 335 -5.41 -36.32 14.76
N LYS A 336 -6.57 -36.94 14.55
CA LYS A 336 -7.54 -36.52 13.52
C LYS A 336 -8.68 -35.79 14.18
N PHE A 337 -9.06 -34.63 13.66
CA PHE A 337 -10.23 -33.91 14.09
C PHE A 337 -10.97 -33.31 12.90
N ASP A 338 -12.28 -33.55 12.90
CA ASP A 338 -13.19 -33.09 11.87
C ASP A 338 -14.20 -32.13 12.51
N LEU A 339 -14.28 -30.94 11.96
CA LEU A 339 -15.30 -29.97 12.31
C LEU A 339 -16.33 -29.94 11.18
N ALA A 340 -17.56 -30.29 11.48
CA ALA A 340 -18.64 -30.26 10.51
C ALA A 340 -19.92 -29.73 11.14
N TYR A 341 -20.50 -28.67 10.59
CA TYR A 341 -21.74 -28.04 11.07
C TYR A 341 -21.73 -27.70 12.58
N GLY A 342 -20.56 -27.34 13.11
CA GLY A 342 -20.37 -27.03 14.54
C GLY A 342 -20.23 -28.24 15.44
N ARG A 343 -20.15 -29.44 14.88
CA ARG A 343 -19.83 -30.69 15.60
C ARG A 343 -18.34 -30.98 15.42
N LEU A 344 -17.68 -31.34 16.50
CA LEU A 344 -16.27 -31.72 16.53
C LEU A 344 -16.19 -33.25 16.79
N ASN A 345 -15.68 -33.97 15.82
CA ASN A 345 -15.31 -35.37 15.94
C ASN A 345 -13.78 -35.45 16.05
N TYR A 346 -13.26 -36.24 16.95
CA TYR A 346 -11.82 -36.42 17.06
C TYR A 346 -11.48 -37.88 17.32
N SER A 347 -10.34 -38.32 16.80
CA SER A 347 -9.73 -39.61 17.12
C SER A 347 -8.25 -39.40 17.41
N LYS A 348 -7.71 -40.17 18.36
CA LYS A 348 -6.31 -40.13 18.76
C LYS A 348 -5.71 -41.53 18.58
N ILE A 349 -4.54 -41.59 18.01
CA ILE A 349 -3.73 -42.81 17.91
C ILE A 349 -2.37 -42.47 18.53
N PHE A 350 -1.95 -43.29 19.50
CA PHE A 350 -0.67 -43.15 20.16
C PHE A 350 0.17 -44.41 19.92
N SER A 351 1.43 -44.21 19.58
CA SER A 351 2.41 -45.30 19.66
C SER A 351 3.28 -45.14 20.91
N PHE A 352 3.43 -46.24 21.61
CA PHE A 352 4.13 -46.31 22.88
C PHE A 352 4.89 -47.63 22.94
N PHE A 353 6.21 -47.62 23.00
CA PHE A 353 7.08 -48.82 22.97
C PHE A 353 6.57 -49.92 22.00
N ASP A 354 6.54 -49.58 20.72
CA ASP A 354 6.08 -50.47 19.63
C ASP A 354 4.61 -50.95 19.71
N SER A 355 3.84 -50.46 20.67
CA SER A 355 2.40 -50.70 20.82
C SER A 355 1.59 -49.52 20.37
N THR A 356 0.48 -49.75 19.67
CA THR A 356 -0.39 -48.67 19.15
C THR A 356 -1.74 -48.72 19.87
N PHE A 357 -2.14 -47.59 20.43
CA PHE A 357 -3.42 -47.39 21.11
C PHE A 357 -4.29 -46.42 20.33
N LYS A 358 -5.54 -46.77 20.10
CA LYS A 358 -6.55 -45.93 19.45
C LYS A 358 -7.65 -45.56 20.43
N CYS A 359 -7.92 -44.26 20.57
CA CYS A 359 -9.01 -43.72 21.38
C CYS A 359 -9.97 -42.90 20.56
#